data_dfe8ed204733e0bfbeb0932aa983ee08
#
_entry.id   dfe8ed204733e0bfbeb0932aa983ee08
#
_cell.length_a   1.000
_cell.length_b   1.000
_cell.length_c   1.000
_cell.angle_alpha   90.00
_cell.angle_beta   90.00
_cell.angle_gamma   90.00
#
_symmetry.space_group_name_H-M   'P 1'
#
loop_
_entity.id
_entity.type
_entity.pdbx_description
1 polymer ?
#
loop_
_entity_poly.entity_id
_entity_poly.type
_entity_poly.pdbx_seq_one_letter_code
_entity_poly.pdbx_strand_id
1 'polypeptide(L)'
;MSENKSQLTLLQSIDYVREFHESFQLPVRNEMTAELSEKEMLLRFNLMKEENEEYLEAAQRGDIVEIADALGDMLYILCGTINAHGLQLKIAEVFEEIQRSNMSKLDENGKPIFREDGKVLKSNKYFKPDIKKILFQQEDAAM
;
A
#
# COMPACT_ATOMS: atom_id res chain seq x y z
N MET A 1 3.69 -6.78 -31.66
CA MET A 1 3.06 -5.61 -31.67
C MET A 1 2.89 -4.96 -30.29
N SER A 2 2.94 -3.77 -30.30
CA SER A 2 2.93 -3.07 -29.05
C SER A 2 1.49 -2.89 -28.59
N GLU A 3 1.30 -3.04 -27.36
CA GLU A 3 -0.01 -2.85 -26.79
C GLU A 3 -0.10 -1.53 -26.12
N ASN A 4 -1.30 -0.98 -26.10
CA ASN A 4 -1.56 0.22 -25.35
C ASN A 4 -1.75 -0.12 -23.91
N LYS A 5 -0.64 -0.44 -23.26
CA LYS A 5 -0.72 -0.77 -21.85
C LYS A 5 -0.89 0.48 -21.04
N SER A 6 -1.71 0.39 -20.03
CA SER A 6 -1.85 1.49 -19.09
C SER A 6 -0.51 1.72 -18.40
N GLN A 7 -0.11 2.97 -18.31
CA GLN A 7 1.08 3.35 -17.57
C GLN A 7 0.69 4.09 -16.30
N LEU A 8 -0.37 3.62 -15.70
CA LEU A 8 -0.89 4.22 -14.50
C LEU A 8 0.16 4.19 -13.38
N THR A 9 0.46 5.34 -12.85
CA THR A 9 1.38 5.44 -11.72
C THR A 9 0.61 5.29 -10.41
N LEU A 10 1.35 5.05 -9.34
CA LEU A 10 0.73 4.98 -8.02
C LEU A 10 -0.01 6.26 -7.70
N LEU A 11 0.62 7.39 -7.95
CA LEU A 11 -0.01 8.68 -7.65
C LEU A 11 -1.28 8.88 -8.45
N GLN A 12 -1.28 8.49 -9.71
CA GLN A 12 -2.48 8.59 -10.53
C GLN A 12 -3.60 7.70 -9.99
N SER A 13 -3.25 6.50 -9.52
CA SER A 13 -4.24 5.63 -8.91
C SER A 13 -4.87 6.27 -7.70
N ILE A 14 -4.05 6.88 -6.86
CA ILE A 14 -4.52 7.57 -5.67
C ILE A 14 -5.42 8.74 -6.07
N ASP A 15 -5.05 9.47 -7.11
CA ASP A 15 -5.85 10.60 -7.60
C ASP A 15 -7.19 10.15 -8.14
N TYR A 16 -7.26 9.01 -8.83
CA TYR A 16 -8.52 8.48 -9.31
C TYR A 16 -9.45 8.19 -8.13
N VAL A 17 -8.92 7.59 -7.08
CA VAL A 17 -9.74 7.26 -5.92
C VAL A 17 -10.12 8.52 -5.16
N ARG A 18 -9.24 9.52 -5.14
CA ARG A 18 -9.60 10.81 -4.57
C ARG A 18 -10.79 11.41 -5.30
N GLU A 19 -10.79 11.34 -6.63
CA GLU A 19 -11.92 11.83 -7.42
C GLU A 19 -13.21 11.13 -7.04
N PHE A 20 -13.13 9.81 -6.86
CA PHE A 20 -14.28 9.04 -6.44
C PHE A 20 -14.77 9.51 -5.07
N HIS A 21 -13.88 9.64 -4.12
CA HIS A 21 -14.25 10.08 -2.77
C HIS A 21 -14.89 11.45 -2.81
N GLU A 22 -14.32 12.37 -3.57
CA GLU A 22 -14.87 13.73 -3.64
C GLU A 22 -16.23 13.73 -4.33
N SER A 23 -16.39 12.94 -5.38
CA SER A 23 -17.66 12.87 -6.09
C SER A 23 -18.76 12.28 -5.24
N PHE A 24 -18.43 11.36 -4.35
CA PHE A 24 -19.41 10.69 -3.52
C PHE A 24 -19.41 11.21 -2.08
N GLN A 25 -18.75 12.34 -1.86
CA GLN A 25 -18.76 13.04 -0.57
C GLN A 25 -18.18 12.19 0.56
N LEU A 26 -17.13 11.43 0.23
CA LEU A 26 -16.41 10.66 1.21
C LEU A 26 -15.17 11.44 1.65
N PRO A 27 -14.69 11.21 2.87
CA PRO A 27 -13.59 12.04 3.39
C PRO A 27 -12.28 11.85 2.64
N VAL A 28 -11.61 12.97 2.39
CA VAL A 28 -10.25 13.02 1.89
C VAL A 28 -9.53 14.08 2.71
N ARG A 29 -8.30 13.79 3.11
CA ARG A 29 -7.55 14.75 3.91
C ARG A 29 -6.27 15.12 3.19
N ASN A 30 -5.92 16.39 3.28
CA ASN A 30 -4.69 16.89 2.67
C ASN A 30 -3.54 16.90 3.64
N GLU A 31 -3.82 16.79 4.92
CA GLU A 31 -2.79 16.73 5.96
C GLU A 31 -2.82 15.38 6.63
N MET A 32 -1.63 14.89 6.96
CA MET A 32 -1.52 13.57 7.58
C MET A 32 -2.20 13.54 8.94
N THR A 33 -2.96 12.50 9.19
CA THR A 33 -3.53 12.29 10.51
C THR A 33 -3.69 10.80 10.78
N ALA A 34 -3.31 10.39 11.98
CA ALA A 34 -3.57 9.05 12.44
C ALA A 34 -5.01 8.91 12.92
N GLU A 35 -5.66 10.02 13.24
CA GLU A 35 -6.95 9.99 13.91
C GLU A 35 -8.08 10.08 12.92
N LEU A 36 -8.87 9.03 12.86
CA LEU A 36 -10.16 9.02 12.17
C LEU A 36 -11.19 8.70 13.22
N SER A 37 -12.45 9.03 12.94
CA SER A 37 -13.51 8.56 13.82
C SER A 37 -13.51 7.04 13.84
N GLU A 38 -14.01 6.47 14.92
CA GLU A 38 -14.08 5.01 15.01
C GLU A 38 -14.89 4.44 13.85
N LYS A 39 -15.96 5.13 13.47
CA LYS A 39 -16.80 4.68 12.38
C LYS A 39 -16.01 4.65 11.06
N GLU A 40 -15.25 5.71 10.79
CA GLU A 40 -14.49 5.78 9.55
C GLU A 40 -13.37 4.73 9.55
N MET A 41 -12.67 4.61 10.68
CA MET A 41 -11.59 3.65 10.81
C MET A 41 -12.08 2.23 10.56
N LEU A 42 -13.21 1.86 11.18
CA LEU A 42 -13.76 0.53 11.01
C LEU A 42 -14.29 0.31 9.61
N LEU A 43 -14.84 1.35 8.98
CA LEU A 43 -15.27 1.23 7.58
C LEU A 43 -14.09 0.87 6.69
N ARG A 44 -12.98 1.61 6.83
CA ARG A 44 -11.80 1.34 6.00
C ARG A 44 -11.28 -0.08 6.25
N PHE A 45 -11.24 -0.50 7.48
CA PHE A 45 -10.81 -1.85 7.83
C PHE A 45 -11.74 -2.90 7.22
N ASN A 46 -13.04 -2.73 7.42
CA ASN A 46 -14.00 -3.74 6.99
C ASN A 46 -14.09 -3.87 5.47
N LEU A 47 -13.93 -2.76 4.75
CA LEU A 47 -13.91 -2.84 3.28
C LEU A 47 -12.77 -3.72 2.80
N MET A 48 -11.57 -3.52 3.37
CA MET A 48 -10.43 -4.34 2.98
C MET A 48 -10.61 -5.80 3.37
N LYS A 49 -11.19 -6.02 4.56
CA LYS A 49 -11.42 -7.38 5.03
C LYS A 49 -12.34 -8.14 4.10
N GLU A 50 -13.44 -7.50 3.65
CA GLU A 50 -14.38 -8.13 2.75
C GLU A 50 -13.71 -8.54 1.44
N GLU A 51 -12.90 -7.63 0.87
CA GLU A 51 -12.24 -7.95 -0.38
C GLU A 51 -11.19 -9.03 -0.20
N ASN A 52 -10.51 -9.03 0.92
CA ASN A 52 -9.52 -10.07 1.18
C ASN A 52 -10.17 -11.43 1.30
N GLU A 53 -11.37 -11.48 1.90
CA GLU A 53 -12.14 -12.72 1.98
C GLU A 53 -12.61 -13.17 0.61
N GLU A 54 -13.04 -12.23 -0.23
CA GLU A 54 -13.43 -12.56 -1.60
C GLU A 54 -12.26 -13.08 -2.40
N TYR A 55 -11.07 -12.50 -2.19
CA TYR A 55 -9.87 -13.02 -2.82
C TYR A 55 -9.67 -14.49 -2.45
N LEU A 56 -9.77 -14.81 -1.16
CA LEU A 56 -9.52 -16.18 -0.71
C LEU A 56 -10.50 -17.15 -1.34
N GLU A 57 -11.78 -16.80 -1.39
CA GLU A 57 -12.79 -17.66 -1.98
C GLU A 57 -12.53 -17.86 -3.47
N ALA A 58 -12.18 -16.79 -4.17
CA ALA A 58 -11.91 -16.87 -5.60
C ALA A 58 -10.68 -17.73 -5.86
N ALA A 59 -9.65 -17.57 -5.04
CA ALA A 59 -8.43 -18.36 -5.20
C ALA A 59 -8.68 -19.83 -4.93
N GLN A 60 -9.50 -20.14 -3.94
CA GLN A 60 -9.81 -21.52 -3.60
C GLN A 60 -10.55 -22.24 -4.71
N ARG A 61 -11.35 -21.51 -5.50
CA ARG A 61 -12.05 -22.16 -6.60
C ARG A 61 -11.37 -21.92 -7.96
N GLY A 62 -10.19 -21.29 -7.94
CA GLY A 62 -9.41 -21.14 -9.17
C GLY A 62 -10.02 -20.19 -10.19
N ASP A 63 -10.72 -19.17 -9.73
CA ASP A 63 -11.43 -18.24 -10.61
C ASP A 63 -10.57 -16.99 -10.81
N ILE A 64 -9.83 -16.96 -11.93
CA ILE A 64 -8.88 -15.86 -12.16
C ILE A 64 -9.56 -14.51 -12.35
N VAL A 65 -10.77 -14.52 -12.91
CA VAL A 65 -11.50 -13.26 -13.10
C VAL A 65 -11.85 -12.66 -11.75
N GLU A 66 -12.37 -13.49 -10.85
CA GLU A 66 -12.74 -13.00 -9.52
C GLU A 66 -11.52 -12.68 -8.66
N ILE A 67 -10.41 -13.39 -8.86
CA ILE A 67 -9.16 -13.04 -8.20
C ILE A 67 -8.72 -11.63 -8.63
N ALA A 68 -8.75 -11.37 -9.94
CA ALA A 68 -8.34 -10.07 -10.44
C ALA A 68 -9.26 -8.96 -9.91
N ASP A 69 -10.56 -9.24 -9.85
CA ASP A 69 -11.52 -8.27 -9.34
C ASP A 69 -11.25 -7.95 -7.87
N ALA A 70 -11.03 -8.97 -7.06
CA ALA A 70 -10.76 -8.76 -5.64
C ALA A 70 -9.47 -7.98 -5.42
N LEU A 71 -8.41 -8.34 -6.16
CA LEU A 71 -7.14 -7.62 -6.01
C LEU A 71 -7.26 -6.17 -6.46
N GLY A 72 -7.99 -5.93 -7.56
CA GLY A 72 -8.23 -4.57 -8.01
C GLY A 72 -9.00 -3.76 -6.98
N ASP A 73 -10.02 -4.36 -6.39
CA ASP A 73 -10.80 -3.68 -5.38
C ASP A 73 -9.99 -3.42 -4.11
N MET A 74 -9.12 -4.36 -3.73
CA MET A 74 -8.24 -4.13 -2.59
C MET A 74 -7.31 -2.95 -2.82
N LEU A 75 -6.78 -2.86 -4.03
CA LEU A 75 -5.91 -1.73 -4.38
C LEU A 75 -6.69 -0.42 -4.34
N TYR A 76 -7.93 -0.44 -4.83
CA TYR A 76 -8.79 0.73 -4.84
C TYR A 76 -9.07 1.21 -3.41
N ILE A 77 -9.42 0.25 -2.54
CA ILE A 77 -9.73 0.56 -1.14
C ILE A 77 -8.47 1.06 -0.42
N LEU A 78 -7.32 0.46 -0.73
CA LEU A 78 -6.06 0.89 -0.14
C LEU A 78 -5.78 2.34 -0.48
N CYS A 79 -5.95 2.71 -1.74
CA CYS A 79 -5.77 4.10 -2.16
C CYS A 79 -6.71 5.04 -1.41
N GLY A 80 -7.95 4.58 -1.19
CA GLY A 80 -8.91 5.38 -0.42
C GLY A 80 -8.49 5.58 1.02
N THR A 81 -7.92 4.54 1.62
CA THR A 81 -7.45 4.64 3.01
C THR A 81 -6.25 5.57 3.10
N ILE A 82 -5.36 5.53 2.09
CA ILE A 82 -4.24 6.46 2.02
C ILE A 82 -4.77 7.90 2.00
N ASN A 83 -5.77 8.17 1.18
CA ASN A 83 -6.38 9.50 1.10
C ASN A 83 -7.08 9.87 2.40
N ALA A 84 -7.69 8.90 3.06
CA ALA A 84 -8.39 9.18 4.31
C ALA A 84 -7.43 9.65 5.40
N HIS A 85 -6.22 9.13 5.40
CA HIS A 85 -5.21 9.53 6.39
C HIS A 85 -4.32 10.66 5.90
N GLY A 86 -4.53 11.17 4.69
CA GLY A 86 -3.71 12.26 4.19
C GLY A 86 -2.28 11.87 3.86
N LEU A 87 -2.06 10.61 3.48
CA LEU A 87 -0.71 10.10 3.22
C LEU A 87 -0.36 10.09 1.74
N GLN A 88 -1.20 10.67 0.89
CA GLN A 88 -1.04 10.56 -0.55
C GLN A 88 0.27 11.16 -1.07
N LEU A 89 0.85 12.13 -0.36
CA LEU A 89 2.09 12.74 -0.81
C LEU A 89 3.33 12.04 -0.28
N LYS A 90 3.16 11.07 0.63
CA LYS A 90 4.30 10.40 1.24
C LYS A 90 4.35 8.90 0.97
N ILE A 91 3.25 8.33 0.51
CA ILE A 91 3.17 6.88 0.45
C ILE A 91 4.16 6.26 -0.52
N ALA A 92 4.50 6.95 -1.62
CA ALA A 92 5.48 6.42 -2.55
C ALA A 92 6.85 6.30 -1.88
N GLU A 93 7.25 7.31 -1.13
CA GLU A 93 8.52 7.26 -0.39
C GLU A 93 8.50 6.19 0.68
N VAL A 94 7.35 6.02 1.34
CA VAL A 94 7.20 4.97 2.34
C VAL A 94 7.38 3.60 1.69
N PHE A 95 6.77 3.41 0.52
CA PHE A 95 6.88 2.15 -0.19
C PHE A 95 8.34 1.87 -0.60
N GLU A 96 9.03 2.90 -1.10
CA GLU A 96 10.42 2.74 -1.49
C GLU A 96 11.30 2.40 -0.29
N GLU A 97 11.02 3.00 0.85
CA GLU A 97 11.79 2.67 2.05
C GLU A 97 11.54 1.23 2.49
N ILE A 98 10.29 0.78 2.39
CA ILE A 98 9.97 -0.62 2.68
C ILE A 98 10.69 -1.55 1.71
N GLN A 99 10.77 -1.17 0.44
CA GLN A 99 11.50 -1.96 -0.55
C GLN A 99 12.99 -2.07 -0.16
N ARG A 100 13.62 -0.94 0.18
CA ARG A 100 15.02 -0.96 0.60
C ARG A 100 15.22 -1.87 1.81
N SER A 101 14.35 -1.73 2.79
CA SER A 101 14.41 -2.56 3.98
C SER A 101 14.25 -4.03 3.66
N ASN A 102 13.28 -4.35 2.82
CA ASN A 102 13.04 -5.76 2.45
C ASN A 102 14.23 -6.36 1.72
N MET A 103 14.85 -5.60 0.83
CA MET A 103 16.01 -6.11 0.12
C MET A 103 17.22 -6.27 1.02
N SER A 104 17.27 -5.55 2.14
CA SER A 104 18.37 -5.71 3.09
C SER A 104 18.26 -7.02 3.87
N LYS A 105 17.21 -7.80 3.69
CA LYS A 105 17.09 -9.12 4.29
C LYS A 105 18.01 -10.14 3.62
N LEU A 106 18.51 -9.85 2.43
CA LEU A 106 19.48 -10.72 1.78
C LEU A 106 20.80 -10.76 2.57
N ASP A 107 21.52 -11.89 2.48
CA ASP A 107 22.78 -12.00 3.19
C ASP A 107 23.90 -11.30 2.41
N GLU A 108 25.13 -11.45 2.91
CA GLU A 108 26.28 -10.75 2.34
C GLU A 108 26.57 -11.17 0.91
N ASN A 109 26.09 -12.35 0.52
CA ASN A 109 26.29 -12.86 -0.83
C ASN A 109 25.08 -12.61 -1.71
N GLY A 110 24.14 -11.80 -1.26
CA GLY A 110 22.92 -11.53 -2.01
C GLY A 110 21.97 -12.69 -2.03
N LYS A 111 22.04 -13.59 -1.07
CA LYS A 111 21.19 -14.77 -1.01
C LYS A 111 20.14 -14.64 0.06
N PRO A 112 18.94 -15.18 -0.19
CA PRO A 112 17.89 -15.15 0.82
C PRO A 112 18.12 -16.20 1.91
N ILE A 113 17.57 -15.92 3.07
CA ILE A 113 17.55 -16.86 4.18
C ILE A 113 16.10 -17.21 4.43
N PHE A 114 15.79 -18.51 4.46
CA PHE A 114 14.38 -18.94 4.60
C PHE A 114 14.20 -19.75 5.87
N ARG A 115 13.01 -19.60 6.45
CA ARG A 115 12.53 -20.50 7.48
C ARG A 115 11.97 -21.74 6.80
N GLU A 116 11.74 -22.79 7.57
CA GLU A 116 11.28 -24.07 6.98
C GLU A 116 9.97 -23.93 6.23
N ASP A 117 9.11 -23.01 6.68
CA ASP A 117 7.81 -22.82 6.02
C ASP A 117 7.89 -21.87 4.83
N GLY A 118 9.09 -21.45 4.43
CA GLY A 118 9.28 -20.59 3.27
C GLY A 118 9.29 -19.12 3.59
N LYS A 119 9.14 -18.75 4.86
CA LYS A 119 9.17 -17.34 5.23
C LYS A 119 10.59 -16.80 5.10
N VAL A 120 10.72 -15.65 4.45
CA VAL A 120 12.01 -14.94 4.33
C VAL A 120 12.42 -14.41 5.70
N LEU A 121 13.63 -14.73 6.12
CA LEU A 121 14.16 -14.27 7.38
C LEU A 121 15.12 -13.11 7.15
N LYS A 122 15.41 -12.39 8.23
CA LYS A 122 16.29 -11.24 8.18
C LYS A 122 17.75 -11.71 8.29
N SER A 123 18.63 -11.10 7.50
CA SER A 123 20.05 -11.31 7.62
C SER A 123 20.60 -10.33 8.63
N ASN A 124 21.93 -10.43 8.87
CA ASN A 124 22.59 -9.45 9.74
C ASN A 124 22.78 -8.11 9.02
N LYS A 125 22.47 -8.02 7.74
CA LYS A 125 22.50 -6.75 7.01
C LYS A 125 21.19 -6.01 7.09
N TYR A 126 20.17 -6.64 7.65
CA TYR A 126 18.83 -6.05 7.67
C TYR A 126 18.79 -4.75 8.46
N PHE A 127 18.08 -3.78 7.90
CA PHE A 127 17.73 -2.57 8.64
C PHE A 127 16.22 -2.37 8.57
N LYS A 128 15.67 -1.87 9.66
CA LYS A 128 14.26 -1.59 9.76
C LYS A 128 13.94 -0.34 8.93
N PRO A 129 12.79 -0.31 8.24
CA PRO A 129 12.42 0.90 7.51
C PRO A 129 12.21 2.07 8.46
N ASP A 130 12.73 3.22 8.08
CA ASP A 130 12.64 4.43 8.90
C ASP A 130 11.46 5.27 8.42
N ILE A 131 10.26 4.81 8.74
CA ILE A 131 9.05 5.46 8.27
C ILE A 131 8.90 6.84 8.92
N LYS A 132 9.25 6.94 10.20
CA LYS A 132 9.13 8.19 10.91
C LYS A 132 9.91 9.29 10.20
N LYS A 133 11.11 8.99 9.74
CA LYS A 133 11.93 9.96 9.04
C LYS A 133 11.25 10.41 7.75
N ILE A 134 10.67 9.47 7.02
CA ILE A 134 9.97 9.79 5.77
C ILE A 134 8.84 10.78 6.04
N LEU A 135 8.03 10.51 7.07
CA LEU A 135 6.83 11.29 7.30
C LEU A 135 7.11 12.66 7.89
N PHE A 136 8.14 12.76 8.73
CA PHE A 136 8.34 13.98 9.52
C PHE A 136 9.65 14.70 9.19
N GLN A 137 10.37 14.25 8.19
CA GLN A 137 11.56 14.96 7.75
C GLN A 137 11.13 16.26 7.12
N GLN A 138 11.57 17.34 7.72
CA GLN A 138 11.27 18.63 7.14
C GLN A 138 12.19 18.86 5.98
N GLU A 139 11.65 19.55 4.98
CA GLU A 139 12.48 19.88 3.87
C GLU A 139 13.42 20.95 4.29
N ASP A 140 14.67 20.61 4.29
CA ASP A 140 15.68 21.57 4.69
C ASP A 140 15.93 22.58 3.61
N ALA A 141 15.18 22.52 2.58
CA ALA A 141 15.32 23.48 1.50
C ALA A 141 15.16 24.89 2.00
N ALA A 142 14.50 25.03 3.13
CA ALA A 142 14.32 26.34 3.70
C ALA A 142 15.62 26.91 4.22
N MET A 143 16.62 26.09 4.36
CA MET A 143 17.88 26.53 4.92
C MET A 143 18.61 27.47 3.99
#